data_a4c540a4023e2e66e7efd37f79efbabe
#
_entry.id   a4c540a4023e2e66e7efd37f79efbabe
#
_cell.length_a   1.000
_cell.length_b   1.000
_cell.length_c   1.000
_cell.angle_alpha   90.00
_cell.angle_beta   90.00
_cell.angle_gamma   90.00
#
_symmetry.space_group_name_H-M   'P 1'
#
loop_
_entity.id
_entity.type
_entity.pdbx_description
1 polymer ?
#
loop_
_entity_poly.entity_id
_entity_poly.type
_entity_poly.pdbx_seq_one_letter_code
_entity_poly.pdbx_strand_id
1 'polypeptide(L)'
;MSQTETTNKIIPKKGTWMTYRPDVKVLDCTIRDGGLINKFKFSDEFVKAVYRTCIDAGVDYMELGYKASKKIASKDEFGIWKFCDEEDIRRVIGDNDSPLKLSVMADAERTDYREDIPPKSESIIDMVRVATYVHQIPT
;
A
#
# COMPACT_ATOMS: atom_id res chain seq x y z
N MET A 1 40.69 -5.96 26.80
CA MET A 1 40.79 -6.14 25.33
C MET A 1 39.43 -5.78 24.75
N SER A 2 39.30 -4.57 24.21
CA SER A 2 38.06 -4.06 23.62
C SER A 2 38.06 -4.40 22.14
N GLN A 3 37.09 -5.21 21.70
CA GLN A 3 36.86 -5.45 20.28
C GLN A 3 36.01 -4.31 19.72
N THR A 4 36.62 -3.48 18.90
CA THR A 4 35.94 -2.48 18.08
C THR A 4 35.27 -3.18 16.93
N GLU A 5 33.94 -3.30 16.98
CA GLU A 5 33.11 -3.69 15.83
C GLU A 5 33.19 -2.60 14.74
N THR A 6 33.90 -2.94 13.68
CA THR A 6 33.95 -2.11 12.47
C THR A 6 32.67 -2.38 11.67
N THR A 7 31.65 -1.55 11.85
CA THR A 7 30.48 -1.55 10.97
C THR A 7 30.90 -1.11 9.58
N ASN A 8 31.03 -2.08 8.66
CA ASN A 8 31.21 -1.81 7.23
C ASN A 8 29.97 -1.09 6.69
N LYS A 9 30.00 0.25 6.70
CA LYS A 9 29.03 1.05 5.93
C LYS A 9 29.29 0.77 4.46
N ILE A 10 28.39 0.01 3.82
CA ILE A 10 28.35 -0.11 2.37
C ILE A 10 27.96 1.28 1.83
N ILE A 11 28.97 2.02 1.33
CA ILE A 11 28.75 3.27 0.61
C ILE A 11 28.29 2.86 -0.80
N PRO A 12 27.03 3.12 -1.20
CA PRO A 12 26.57 2.78 -2.53
C PRO A 12 27.43 3.56 -3.55
N LYS A 13 28.05 2.83 -4.48
CA LYS A 13 28.76 3.46 -5.62
C LYS A 13 27.71 4.20 -6.45
N LYS A 14 27.69 5.53 -6.36
CA LYS A 14 26.85 6.37 -7.25
C LYS A 14 27.38 6.24 -8.67
N GLY A 15 26.53 5.76 -9.58
CA GLY A 15 26.76 5.93 -11.00
C GLY A 15 26.75 7.44 -11.33
N THR A 16 27.57 7.87 -12.28
CA THR A 16 27.69 9.30 -12.68
C THR A 16 26.37 9.90 -13.22
N TRP A 17 25.39 9.05 -13.56
CA TRP A 17 24.05 9.42 -14.05
C TRP A 17 22.96 9.28 -12.99
N MET A 18 23.28 8.81 -11.77
CA MET A 18 22.31 8.67 -10.69
C MET A 18 22.46 9.80 -9.68
N THR A 19 21.43 10.58 -9.53
CA THR A 19 21.30 11.59 -8.48
C THR A 19 20.26 11.14 -7.45
N TYR A 20 20.64 11.04 -6.19
CA TYR A 20 19.68 10.77 -5.12
C TYR A 20 18.73 11.97 -4.97
N ARG A 21 17.44 11.71 -5.07
CA ARG A 21 16.36 12.70 -4.95
C ARG A 21 15.52 12.36 -3.70
N PRO A 22 15.86 12.94 -2.54
CA PRO A 22 15.15 12.64 -1.28
C PRO A 22 13.71 13.13 -1.26
N ASP A 23 13.36 14.03 -2.16
CA ASP A 23 12.02 14.56 -2.42
C ASP A 23 11.12 13.58 -3.20
N VAL A 24 11.73 12.61 -3.90
CA VAL A 24 10.98 11.56 -4.63
C VAL A 24 10.68 10.41 -3.70
N LYS A 25 9.40 10.03 -3.65
CA LYS A 25 8.90 8.91 -2.87
C LYS A 25 8.50 7.74 -3.76
N VAL A 26 8.77 6.52 -3.28
CA VAL A 26 8.44 5.29 -4.00
C VAL A 26 7.15 4.70 -3.44
N LEU A 27 6.19 4.44 -4.33
CA LEU A 27 4.95 3.74 -4.02
C LEU A 27 4.94 2.39 -4.75
N ASP A 28 4.95 1.29 -4.00
CA ASP A 28 4.69 -0.04 -4.54
C ASP A 28 3.19 -0.24 -4.76
N CYS A 29 2.81 -0.70 -5.95
CA CYS A 29 1.42 -0.99 -6.31
C CYS A 29 1.21 -2.47 -6.69
N THR A 30 2.11 -3.36 -6.33
CA THR A 30 2.10 -4.78 -6.73
C THR A 30 0.75 -5.44 -6.43
N ILE A 31 0.22 -5.26 -5.23
CA ILE A 31 -1.06 -5.88 -4.83
C ILE A 31 -2.24 -5.17 -5.51
N ARG A 32 -2.25 -3.84 -5.53
CA ARG A 32 -3.36 -3.09 -6.14
C ARG A 32 -3.46 -3.33 -7.64
N ASP A 33 -2.35 -3.24 -8.40
CA ASP A 33 -2.36 -3.45 -9.84
C ASP A 33 -2.49 -4.92 -10.21
N GLY A 34 -1.77 -5.83 -9.55
CA GLY A 34 -1.88 -7.26 -9.74
C GLY A 34 -3.29 -7.79 -9.48
N GLY A 35 -4.02 -7.16 -8.55
CA GLY A 35 -5.40 -7.48 -8.24
C GLY A 35 -6.37 -7.35 -9.41
N LEU A 36 -6.05 -6.51 -10.39
CA LEU A 36 -6.85 -6.37 -11.61
C LEU A 36 -6.84 -7.63 -12.48
N ILE A 37 -5.79 -8.45 -12.36
CA ILE A 37 -5.62 -9.69 -13.14
C ILE A 37 -6.30 -10.89 -12.45
N ASN A 38 -6.22 -10.97 -11.11
CA ASN A 38 -6.68 -12.13 -10.34
C ASN A 38 -7.91 -11.86 -9.48
N LYS A 39 -8.64 -10.76 -9.75
CA LYS A 39 -9.80 -10.31 -8.97
C LYS A 39 -9.47 -10.06 -7.49
N PHE A 40 -8.27 -9.59 -7.19
CA PHE A 40 -7.78 -9.31 -5.83
C PHE A 40 -7.70 -10.54 -4.92
N LYS A 41 -7.60 -11.73 -5.49
CA LYS A 41 -7.49 -13.01 -4.79
C LYS A 41 -6.01 -13.37 -4.63
N PHE A 42 -5.39 -12.84 -3.59
CA PHE A 42 -4.04 -13.17 -3.15
C PHE A 42 -4.09 -13.99 -1.86
N SER A 43 -3.12 -14.89 -1.67
CA SER A 43 -2.96 -15.54 -0.37
C SER A 43 -2.36 -14.55 0.65
N ASP A 44 -2.68 -14.76 1.92
CA ASP A 44 -2.16 -13.95 3.01
C ASP A 44 -0.63 -13.97 3.04
N GLU A 45 -0.02 -15.15 2.78
CA GLU A 45 1.42 -15.34 2.75
C GLU A 45 2.08 -14.49 1.65
N PHE A 46 1.45 -14.43 0.47
CA PHE A 46 1.97 -13.61 -0.63
C PHE A 46 1.95 -12.12 -0.29
N VAL A 47 0.82 -11.61 0.20
CA VAL A 47 0.72 -10.19 0.58
C VAL A 47 1.68 -9.86 1.72
N LYS A 48 1.81 -10.74 2.72
CA LYS A 48 2.77 -10.58 3.81
C LYS A 48 4.22 -10.58 3.32
N ALA A 49 4.54 -11.38 2.30
CA ALA A 49 5.88 -11.39 1.69
C ALA A 49 6.18 -10.08 0.96
N VAL A 50 5.23 -9.57 0.16
CA VAL A 50 5.37 -8.25 -0.51
C VAL A 50 5.53 -7.14 0.52
N TYR A 51 4.72 -7.12 1.57
CA TYR A 51 4.80 -6.14 2.66
C TYR A 51 6.19 -6.12 3.32
N ARG A 52 6.72 -7.29 3.68
CA ARG A 52 8.07 -7.41 4.27
C ARG A 52 9.15 -6.95 3.28
N THR A 53 9.02 -7.34 2.02
CA THR A 53 9.97 -6.92 0.97
C THR A 53 9.99 -5.39 0.80
N CYS A 54 8.82 -4.73 0.85
CA CYS A 54 8.74 -3.27 0.81
C CYS A 54 9.47 -2.62 2.01
N ILE A 55 9.32 -3.17 3.21
CA ILE A 55 10.03 -2.70 4.40
C ILE A 55 11.54 -2.86 4.22
N ASP A 56 11.99 -4.06 3.85
CA ASP A 56 13.42 -4.40 3.71
C ASP A 56 14.09 -3.58 2.60
N ALA A 57 13.35 -3.25 1.55
CA ALA A 57 13.82 -2.43 0.43
C ALA A 57 13.77 -0.92 0.72
N GLY A 58 13.16 -0.49 1.83
CA GLY A 58 13.02 0.92 2.19
C GLY A 58 12.06 1.68 1.27
N VAL A 59 11.03 1.01 0.76
CA VAL A 59 9.94 1.64 0.00
C VAL A 59 9.16 2.58 0.92
N ASP A 60 8.74 3.74 0.42
CA ASP A 60 8.04 4.73 1.24
C ASP A 60 6.57 4.38 1.46
N TYR A 61 5.89 3.86 0.44
CA TYR A 61 4.45 3.53 0.47
C TYR A 61 4.18 2.18 -0.18
N MET A 62 3.22 1.43 0.36
CA MET A 62 2.65 0.24 -0.27
C MET A 62 1.15 0.41 -0.45
N GLU A 63 0.67 0.28 -1.69
CA GLU A 63 -0.75 0.35 -2.01
C GLU A 63 -1.38 -1.05 -2.03
N LEU A 64 -2.20 -1.32 -1.03
CA LEU A 64 -2.75 -2.65 -0.74
C LEU A 64 -3.88 -3.05 -1.68
N GLY A 65 -4.64 -2.10 -2.19
CA GLY A 65 -5.79 -2.38 -3.04
C GLY A 65 -6.76 -1.22 -3.14
N TYR A 66 -8.04 -1.53 -3.17
CA TYR A 66 -9.11 -0.54 -3.27
C TYR A 66 -9.96 -0.45 -2.00
N LYS A 67 -10.64 0.67 -1.83
CA LYS A 67 -11.80 0.86 -0.94
C LYS A 67 -13.07 0.82 -1.77
N ALA A 68 -13.35 -0.32 -2.46
CA ALA A 68 -14.57 -0.46 -3.25
C ALA A 68 -15.78 -0.66 -2.36
N SER A 69 -16.90 -0.01 -2.71
CA SER A 69 -18.15 -0.19 -1.99
C SER A 69 -18.71 -1.61 -2.15
N LYS A 70 -19.08 -2.20 -1.02
CA LYS A 70 -19.77 -3.52 -0.95
C LYS A 70 -21.16 -3.48 -1.57
N LYS A 71 -21.72 -2.29 -1.84
CA LYS A 71 -22.98 -2.10 -2.56
C LYS A 71 -22.82 -2.34 -4.06
N ILE A 72 -21.60 -2.21 -4.60
CA ILE A 72 -21.31 -2.29 -6.03
C ILE A 72 -20.52 -3.56 -6.38
N ALA A 73 -19.64 -4.01 -5.48
CA ALA A 73 -18.80 -5.17 -5.66
C ALA A 73 -19.09 -6.23 -4.60
N SER A 74 -19.10 -7.51 -4.99
CA SER A 74 -19.37 -8.63 -4.08
C SER A 74 -18.07 -9.26 -3.57
N LYS A 75 -18.03 -9.62 -2.27
CA LYS A 75 -16.95 -10.42 -1.67
C LYS A 75 -16.90 -11.85 -2.21
N ASP A 76 -17.98 -12.36 -2.81
CA ASP A 76 -17.99 -13.68 -3.46
C ASP A 76 -17.20 -13.64 -4.78
N GLU A 77 -17.25 -12.52 -5.48
CA GLU A 77 -16.55 -12.33 -6.74
C GLU A 77 -15.09 -11.93 -6.55
N PHE A 78 -14.84 -10.98 -5.66
CA PHE A 78 -13.51 -10.37 -5.45
C PHE A 78 -12.88 -10.79 -4.12
N GLY A 79 -11.55 -10.82 -4.10
CA GLY A 79 -10.78 -11.00 -2.88
C GLY A 79 -10.83 -9.77 -1.95
N ILE A 80 -10.35 -9.95 -0.73
CA ILE A 80 -10.41 -8.94 0.36
C ILE A 80 -9.69 -7.62 0.00
N TRP A 81 -8.66 -7.68 -0.85
CA TRP A 81 -7.88 -6.50 -1.28
C TRP A 81 -8.64 -5.57 -2.25
N LYS A 82 -9.83 -5.98 -2.72
CA LYS A 82 -10.77 -5.09 -3.40
C LYS A 82 -11.44 -4.11 -2.45
N PHE A 83 -11.56 -4.48 -1.19
CA PHE A 83 -12.27 -3.71 -0.17
C PHE A 83 -11.32 -3.11 0.88
N CYS A 84 -10.19 -3.76 1.14
CA CYS A 84 -9.19 -3.37 2.13
C CYS A 84 -9.84 -3.01 3.48
N ASP A 85 -10.72 -3.89 3.99
CA ASP A 85 -11.29 -3.72 5.32
C ASP A 85 -10.18 -3.71 6.38
N GLU A 86 -10.28 -2.86 7.39
CA GLU A 86 -9.26 -2.70 8.44
C GLU A 86 -8.96 -4.02 9.16
N GLU A 87 -9.99 -4.84 9.40
CA GLU A 87 -9.86 -6.15 10.01
C GLU A 87 -9.00 -7.10 9.16
N ASP A 88 -9.27 -7.15 7.86
CA ASP A 88 -8.52 -7.99 6.91
C ASP A 88 -7.07 -7.54 6.80
N ILE A 89 -6.82 -6.23 6.75
CA ILE A 89 -5.47 -5.68 6.69
C ILE A 89 -4.70 -6.06 7.96
N ARG A 90 -5.27 -5.80 9.16
CA ARG A 90 -4.64 -6.11 10.44
C ARG A 90 -4.39 -7.61 10.64
N ARG A 91 -5.31 -8.44 10.17
CA ARG A 91 -5.16 -9.90 10.22
C ARG A 91 -3.93 -10.37 9.43
N VAL A 92 -3.64 -9.74 8.30
CA VAL A 92 -2.54 -10.16 7.41
C VAL A 92 -1.20 -9.53 7.80
N ILE A 93 -1.15 -8.23 8.04
CA ILE A 93 0.11 -7.50 8.25
C ILE A 93 0.30 -6.95 9.67
N GLY A 94 -0.71 -7.03 10.52
CA GLY A 94 -0.67 -6.44 11.87
C GLY A 94 -0.93 -4.94 11.87
N ASP A 95 -0.50 -4.25 12.94
CA ASP A 95 -0.75 -2.81 13.15
C ASP A 95 0.28 -1.89 12.46
N ASN A 96 1.19 -2.43 11.68
CA ASN A 96 2.21 -1.71 10.93
C ASN A 96 3.09 -0.77 11.78
N ASP A 97 3.92 -1.36 12.61
CA ASP A 97 4.91 -0.60 13.41
C ASP A 97 6.16 -0.19 12.63
N SER A 98 6.14 -0.37 11.31
CA SER A 98 7.26 -0.07 10.41
C SER A 98 7.20 1.37 9.86
N PRO A 99 8.30 1.90 9.28
CA PRO A 99 8.29 3.18 8.60
C PRO A 99 7.52 3.19 7.27
N LEU A 100 7.17 2.00 6.72
CA LEU A 100 6.41 1.86 5.49
C LEU A 100 4.99 2.43 5.70
N LYS A 101 4.57 3.36 4.83
CA LYS A 101 3.22 3.92 4.85
C LYS A 101 2.28 3.08 4.02
N LEU A 102 1.07 2.85 4.54
CA LEU A 102 0.05 2.07 3.86
C LEU A 102 -0.88 2.98 3.06
N SER A 103 -1.15 2.58 1.83
CA SER A 103 -2.03 3.28 0.90
C SER A 103 -3.14 2.38 0.37
N VAL A 104 -4.25 2.98 0.02
CA VAL A 104 -5.33 2.35 -0.75
C VAL A 104 -5.83 3.30 -1.83
N MET A 105 -6.46 2.77 -2.87
CA MET A 105 -7.11 3.57 -3.89
C MET A 105 -8.63 3.63 -3.66
N ALA A 106 -9.20 4.81 -3.75
CA ALA A 106 -10.63 5.05 -3.82
C ALA A 106 -11.01 5.49 -5.25
N ASP A 107 -11.87 4.74 -5.90
CA ASP A 107 -12.44 5.12 -7.20
C ASP A 107 -13.69 5.97 -6.92
N ALA A 108 -13.70 7.23 -7.37
CA ALA A 108 -14.75 8.19 -7.04
C ALA A 108 -16.17 7.72 -7.37
N GLU A 109 -16.32 6.84 -8.38
CA GLU A 109 -17.61 6.26 -8.76
C GLU A 109 -17.96 4.97 -8.02
N ARG A 110 -16.99 4.33 -7.37
CA ARG A 110 -17.13 2.97 -6.81
C ARG A 110 -16.79 2.87 -5.33
N THR A 111 -16.52 4.01 -4.70
CA THR A 111 -16.25 4.13 -3.27
C THR A 111 -17.27 5.07 -2.65
N ASP A 112 -17.98 4.62 -1.64
CA ASP A 112 -18.76 5.52 -0.78
C ASP A 112 -17.82 6.04 0.33
N TYR A 113 -17.30 7.27 0.15
CA TYR A 113 -16.28 7.80 1.06
C TYR A 113 -16.77 7.95 2.52
N ARG A 114 -18.08 7.98 2.75
CA ARG A 114 -18.64 8.09 4.11
C ARG A 114 -18.72 6.75 4.82
N GLU A 115 -18.90 5.66 4.05
CA GLU A 115 -19.08 4.32 4.61
C GLU A 115 -17.80 3.47 4.48
N ASP A 116 -17.06 3.60 3.34
CA ASP A 116 -15.95 2.71 3.03
C ASP A 116 -14.60 3.22 3.54
N ILE A 117 -14.50 4.52 3.87
CA ILE A 117 -13.26 5.14 4.38
C ILE A 117 -13.46 5.54 5.84
N PRO A 118 -12.95 4.75 6.79
CA PRO A 118 -13.05 5.08 8.21
C PRO A 118 -12.19 6.30 8.57
N PRO A 119 -12.50 7.00 9.68
CA PRO A 119 -11.65 8.07 10.17
C PRO A 119 -10.25 7.57 10.53
N LYS A 120 -9.23 8.45 10.46
CA LYS A 120 -7.82 8.09 10.72
C LYS A 120 -7.62 7.46 12.10
N SER A 121 -8.41 7.83 13.09
CA SER A 121 -8.34 7.25 14.45
C SER A 121 -8.67 5.74 14.50
N GLU A 122 -9.33 5.22 13.47
CA GLU A 122 -9.77 3.81 13.37
C GLU A 122 -9.00 3.05 12.28
N SER A 123 -8.20 3.76 11.48
CA SER A 123 -7.53 3.21 10.30
C SER A 123 -6.02 3.19 10.44
N ILE A 124 -5.39 2.08 10.02
CA ILE A 124 -3.94 1.99 9.84
C ILE A 124 -3.47 2.53 8.49
N ILE A 125 -4.41 2.89 7.60
CA ILE A 125 -4.10 3.48 6.30
C ILE A 125 -3.60 4.91 6.49
N ASP A 126 -2.49 5.23 5.84
CA ASP A 126 -1.86 6.56 5.91
C ASP A 126 -2.27 7.45 4.75
N MET A 127 -2.62 6.87 3.61
CA MET A 127 -2.94 7.59 2.38
C MET A 127 -4.10 6.94 1.63
N VAL A 128 -5.04 7.75 1.18
CA VAL A 128 -6.07 7.34 0.22
C VAL A 128 -5.80 8.09 -1.08
N ARG A 129 -5.51 7.38 -2.17
CA ARG A 129 -5.39 7.97 -3.49
C ARG A 129 -6.74 7.90 -4.21
N VAL A 130 -7.26 9.03 -4.63
CA VAL A 130 -8.53 9.10 -5.34
C VAL A 130 -8.29 9.02 -6.84
N ALA A 131 -8.94 8.04 -7.50
CA ALA A 131 -9.01 7.94 -8.95
C ALA A 131 -10.35 8.50 -9.44
N THR A 132 -10.32 9.35 -10.45
CA THR A 132 -11.53 9.91 -11.09
C THR A 132 -11.26 10.21 -12.55
N TYR A 133 -12.31 10.27 -13.35
CA TYR A 133 -12.22 10.72 -14.73
C TYR A 133 -12.25 12.25 -14.81
N VAL A 134 -11.56 12.81 -15.81
CA VAL A 134 -11.44 14.26 -15.98
C VAL A 134 -12.79 14.97 -16.08
N HIS A 135 -13.78 14.32 -16.71
CA HIS A 135 -15.14 14.89 -16.86
C HIS A 135 -15.96 14.91 -15.57
N GLN A 136 -15.47 14.27 -14.50
CA GLN A 136 -16.11 14.23 -13.18
C GLN A 136 -15.51 15.24 -12.20
N ILE A 137 -14.43 15.90 -12.58
CA ILE A 137 -13.79 16.93 -11.76
C ILE A 137 -14.63 18.20 -11.87
N PRO A 138 -15.18 18.73 -10.77
CA PRO A 138 -15.87 20.03 -10.79
C PRO A 138 -14.93 21.13 -11.31
N THR A 139 -15.40 21.93 -12.24
CA THR A 139 -14.69 23.11 -12.75
C THR A 139 -14.89 24.31 -11.86
#